data_16c749a904a8085131060a309ec57f40
#
_entry.id   16c749a904a8085131060a309ec57f40
#
_cell.length_a   1.000
_cell.length_b   1.000
_cell.length_c   1.000
_cell.angle_alpha   90.00
_cell.angle_beta   90.00
_cell.angle_gamma   90.00
#
_symmetry.space_group_name_H-M   'P 1'
#
loop_
_entity.id
_entity.type
_entity.pdbx_description
1 polymer ?
#
loop_
_entity_poly.entity_id
_entity_poly.type
_entity_poly.pdbx_seq_one_letter_code
_entity_poly.pdbx_strand_id
1 'polypeptide(L)'
;CYNNSYTMQGLIYTSDGTEYTELVQEKLGLPSYDGETMTRLDSAKFEEYKAQAIEELTAEGVTFPIHARYFVASGNQTALDSANVLKQAFSDSFGDDFIVLDIDSYVSSVSKEVYNLKRQSFAIAGWGADYGDPQNYLGQETDDSDNAYYMVQLGHAVDSESDELKDLYSQFTELVNKADAITDDMDARYEAYAEAEAFMLDHA
;
A
#
# COMPACT_ATOMS: atom_id res chain seq x y z
N CYS A 1 1.80 -12.18 -0.10
CA CYS A 1 0.43 -12.66 0.15
C CYS A 1 -0.19 -13.14 -1.15
N TYR A 2 -0.93 -14.24 -1.09
CA TYR A 2 -1.66 -14.75 -2.26
C TYR A 2 -2.92 -13.90 -2.54
N ASN A 3 -3.53 -13.36 -1.50
CA ASN A 3 -4.56 -12.35 -1.61
C ASN A 3 -3.92 -10.95 -1.55
N ASN A 4 -4.46 -10.01 -2.29
CA ASN A 4 -4.06 -8.60 -2.22
C ASN A 4 -4.62 -8.02 -0.93
N SER A 5 -3.91 -8.22 0.16
CA SER A 5 -4.28 -7.73 1.49
C SER A 5 -3.05 -7.18 2.19
N TYR A 6 -3.25 -6.20 3.02
CA TYR A 6 -2.22 -5.65 3.89
C TYR A 6 -2.07 -6.52 5.14
N THR A 7 -3.19 -6.93 5.73
CA THR A 7 -3.22 -7.91 6.82
C THR A 7 -2.72 -9.27 6.34
N MET A 8 -1.92 -9.94 7.18
CA MET A 8 -1.29 -11.20 6.85
C MET A 8 -2.33 -12.32 6.69
N GLN A 9 -2.28 -13.01 5.55
CA GLN A 9 -3.11 -14.18 5.29
C GLN A 9 -2.80 -15.33 6.25
N GLY A 10 -3.84 -16.08 6.65
CA GLY A 10 -3.73 -17.27 7.49
C GLY A 10 -3.61 -16.99 8.98
N LEU A 11 -3.83 -15.73 9.39
CA LEU A 11 -3.69 -15.31 10.79
C LEU A 11 -5.03 -15.22 11.51
N ILE A 12 -6.08 -14.78 10.82
CA ILE A 12 -7.37 -14.39 11.41
C ILE A 12 -8.50 -15.12 10.69
N TYR A 13 -9.45 -15.64 11.47
CA TYR A 13 -10.62 -16.38 10.96
C TYR A 13 -11.88 -15.96 11.70
N THR A 14 -12.99 -15.87 10.98
CA THR A 14 -14.33 -15.73 11.54
C THR A 14 -14.79 -17.02 12.22
N SER A 15 -15.89 -16.96 12.96
CA SER A 15 -16.44 -18.10 13.72
C SER A 15 -16.87 -19.27 12.82
N ASP A 16 -17.21 -19.02 11.55
CA ASP A 16 -17.56 -20.03 10.55
C ASP A 16 -16.33 -20.59 9.80
N GLY A 17 -15.12 -20.05 10.07
CA GLY A 17 -13.86 -20.47 9.49
C GLY A 17 -13.46 -19.75 8.22
N THR A 18 -14.16 -18.68 7.82
CA THR A 18 -13.76 -17.83 6.71
C THR A 18 -12.47 -17.07 7.07
N GLU A 19 -11.49 -17.11 6.20
CA GLU A 19 -10.21 -16.41 6.39
C GLU A 19 -10.38 -14.90 6.12
N TYR A 20 -9.83 -14.04 6.99
CA TYR A 20 -10.03 -12.59 6.96
C TYR A 20 -9.70 -11.96 5.59
N THR A 21 -8.60 -12.39 4.95
CA THR A 21 -8.23 -11.80 3.66
C THR A 21 -9.21 -12.15 2.52
N GLU A 22 -10.04 -13.20 2.70
CA GLU A 22 -11.15 -13.49 1.79
C GLU A 22 -12.26 -12.46 1.89
N LEU A 23 -12.55 -11.97 3.12
CA LEU A 23 -13.50 -10.88 3.33
C LEU A 23 -13.02 -9.61 2.62
N VAL A 24 -11.72 -9.28 2.73
CA VAL A 24 -11.13 -8.13 2.04
C VAL A 24 -11.28 -8.26 0.52
N GLN A 25 -11.01 -9.46 -0.04
CA GLN A 25 -11.17 -9.70 -1.48
C GLN A 25 -12.62 -9.58 -1.94
N GLU A 26 -13.57 -10.06 -1.14
CA GLU A 26 -15.00 -9.91 -1.43
C GLU A 26 -15.42 -8.43 -1.50
N LYS A 27 -14.97 -7.62 -0.55
CA LYS A 27 -15.24 -6.17 -0.52
C LYS A 27 -14.63 -5.44 -1.72
N LEU A 28 -13.46 -5.87 -2.18
CA LEU A 28 -12.80 -5.36 -3.40
C LEU A 28 -13.43 -5.88 -4.70
N GLY A 29 -14.37 -6.82 -4.62
CA GLY A 29 -14.93 -7.49 -5.81
C GLY A 29 -13.90 -8.35 -6.57
N LEU A 30 -12.86 -8.81 -5.88
CA LEU A 30 -11.79 -9.62 -6.44
C LEU A 30 -11.99 -11.10 -6.09
N PRO A 31 -11.61 -12.05 -6.96
CA PRO A 31 -11.65 -13.46 -6.62
C PRO A 31 -10.61 -13.79 -5.55
N SER A 32 -10.97 -14.64 -4.59
CA SER A 32 -10.01 -15.22 -3.65
C SER A 32 -8.98 -16.11 -4.37
N TYR A 33 -7.82 -16.28 -3.75
CA TYR A 33 -6.79 -17.18 -4.27
C TYR A 33 -7.29 -18.63 -4.27
N ASP A 34 -7.26 -19.25 -5.45
CA ASP A 34 -7.77 -20.62 -5.68
C ASP A 34 -6.71 -21.71 -5.53
N GLY A 35 -5.48 -21.36 -5.17
CA GLY A 35 -4.35 -22.27 -5.05
C GLY A 35 -3.60 -22.53 -6.37
N GLU A 36 -4.10 -22.08 -7.50
CA GLU A 36 -3.53 -22.35 -8.83
C GLU A 36 -3.06 -21.07 -9.53
N THR A 37 -3.85 -20.00 -9.45
CA THR A 37 -3.60 -18.78 -10.20
C THR A 37 -2.93 -17.72 -9.32
N MET A 38 -1.68 -17.40 -9.60
CA MET A 38 -0.92 -16.35 -8.91
C MET A 38 -1.09 -14.96 -9.53
N THR A 39 -1.54 -14.90 -10.78
CA THR A 39 -1.65 -13.63 -11.51
C THR A 39 -2.98 -12.96 -11.21
N ARG A 40 -2.90 -11.77 -10.63
CA ARG A 40 -4.03 -10.87 -10.41
C ARG A 40 -3.95 -9.62 -11.27
N LEU A 41 -3.13 -9.66 -12.31
CA LEU A 41 -3.00 -8.57 -13.26
C LEU A 41 -4.16 -8.60 -14.25
N ASP A 42 -5.00 -7.60 -14.21
CA ASP A 42 -5.95 -7.27 -15.26
C ASP A 42 -5.30 -6.28 -16.22
N SER A 43 -4.71 -6.81 -17.30
CA SER A 43 -4.00 -5.99 -18.27
C SER A 43 -4.91 -4.98 -19.00
N ALA A 44 -6.20 -5.29 -19.17
CA ALA A 44 -7.13 -4.38 -19.84
C ALA A 44 -7.44 -3.19 -18.92
N LYS A 45 -7.72 -3.45 -17.64
CA LYS A 45 -7.97 -2.43 -16.62
C LYS A 45 -6.71 -1.59 -16.35
N PHE A 46 -5.54 -2.21 -16.38
CA PHE A 46 -4.25 -1.50 -16.25
C PHE A 46 -4.06 -0.48 -17.39
N GLU A 47 -4.27 -0.87 -18.65
CA GLU A 47 -4.13 0.03 -19.80
C GLU A 47 -5.17 1.17 -19.77
N GLU A 48 -6.39 0.90 -19.29
CA GLU A 48 -7.42 1.91 -19.08
C GLU A 48 -6.97 2.96 -18.06
N TYR A 49 -6.51 2.52 -16.87
CA TYR A 49 -6.03 3.43 -15.83
C TYR A 49 -4.77 4.19 -16.24
N LYS A 50 -3.85 3.54 -16.95
CA LYS A 50 -2.67 4.21 -17.49
C LYS A 50 -3.04 5.33 -18.46
N ALA A 51 -3.99 5.08 -19.36
CA ALA A 51 -4.48 6.09 -20.29
C ALA A 51 -5.14 7.27 -19.59
N GLN A 52 -5.98 6.99 -18.59
CA GLN A 52 -6.61 8.01 -17.77
C GLN A 52 -5.58 8.83 -17.00
N ALA A 53 -4.62 8.19 -16.34
CA ALA A 53 -3.56 8.87 -15.59
C ALA A 53 -2.70 9.78 -16.51
N ILE A 54 -2.39 9.35 -17.73
CA ILE A 54 -1.67 10.18 -18.68
C ILE A 54 -2.49 11.42 -19.06
N GLU A 55 -3.80 11.29 -19.27
CA GLU A 55 -4.68 12.42 -19.60
C GLU A 55 -4.74 13.42 -18.45
N GLU A 56 -5.03 12.95 -17.23
CA GLU A 56 -5.15 13.78 -16.03
C GLU A 56 -3.85 14.50 -15.69
N LEU A 57 -2.73 13.78 -15.63
CA LEU A 57 -1.43 14.34 -15.31
C LEU A 57 -0.92 15.31 -16.37
N THR A 58 -1.23 15.04 -17.66
CA THR A 58 -0.93 16.00 -18.74
C THR A 58 -1.72 17.30 -18.59
N ALA A 59 -2.98 17.21 -18.17
CA ALA A 59 -3.81 18.41 -17.92
C ALA A 59 -3.24 19.25 -16.75
N GLU A 60 -2.61 18.62 -15.78
CA GLU A 60 -1.89 19.27 -14.66
C GLU A 60 -0.49 19.77 -15.04
N GLY A 61 -0.03 19.52 -16.26
CA GLY A 61 1.27 19.97 -16.75
C GLY A 61 2.43 19.05 -16.40
N VAL A 62 2.18 17.82 -15.98
CA VAL A 62 3.22 16.82 -15.76
C VAL A 62 3.84 16.39 -17.09
N THR A 63 5.16 16.24 -17.09
CA THR A 63 5.91 15.75 -18.25
C THR A 63 6.33 14.31 -18.04
N PHE A 64 6.28 13.51 -19.09
CA PHE A 64 6.67 12.12 -19.07
C PHE A 64 8.08 11.90 -19.68
N PRO A 65 8.81 10.83 -19.23
CA PRO A 65 8.40 9.91 -18.18
C PRO A 65 8.43 10.52 -16.78
N ILE A 66 7.61 10.00 -15.87
CA ILE A 66 7.70 10.28 -14.45
C ILE A 66 8.92 9.53 -13.89
N HIS A 67 9.74 10.20 -13.08
CA HIS A 67 10.89 9.63 -12.41
C HIS A 67 10.57 9.23 -10.98
N ALA A 68 10.25 7.96 -10.75
CA ALA A 68 10.05 7.41 -9.42
C ALA A 68 11.40 7.07 -8.79
N ARG A 69 11.61 7.46 -7.53
CA ARG A 69 12.89 7.29 -6.83
C ARG A 69 12.80 6.19 -5.77
N TYR A 70 13.73 5.24 -5.86
CA TYR A 70 13.92 4.16 -4.90
C TYR A 70 15.34 4.17 -4.34
N PHE A 71 15.49 3.94 -3.04
CA PHE A 71 16.78 4.07 -2.34
C PHE A 71 17.28 2.75 -1.80
N VAL A 72 18.56 2.47 -2.00
CA VAL A 72 19.27 1.30 -1.47
C VAL A 72 20.48 1.70 -0.63
N ALA A 73 20.89 0.84 0.31
CA ALA A 73 22.09 1.09 1.09
C ALA A 73 23.33 1.05 0.20
N SER A 74 24.17 2.08 0.30
CA SER A 74 25.45 2.16 -0.41
C SER A 74 26.37 0.97 -0.02
N GLY A 75 26.95 0.33 -1.02
CA GLY A 75 27.81 -0.85 -0.83
C GLY A 75 27.07 -2.17 -0.58
N ASN A 76 25.75 -2.19 -0.55
CA ASN A 76 24.95 -3.41 -0.48
C ASN A 76 24.63 -3.92 -1.89
N GLN A 77 25.48 -4.81 -2.42
CA GLN A 77 25.31 -5.34 -3.78
C GLN A 77 23.99 -6.11 -3.95
N THR A 78 23.59 -6.90 -2.94
CA THR A 78 22.33 -7.67 -3.00
C THR A 78 21.11 -6.74 -3.09
N ALA A 79 21.09 -5.65 -2.32
CA ALA A 79 20.02 -4.67 -2.41
C ALA A 79 19.99 -3.97 -3.78
N LEU A 80 21.17 -3.64 -4.34
CA LEU A 80 21.26 -3.06 -5.68
C LEU A 80 20.79 -4.03 -6.76
N ASP A 81 21.16 -5.30 -6.68
CA ASP A 81 20.72 -6.32 -7.62
C ASP A 81 19.19 -6.50 -7.58
N SER A 82 18.61 -6.53 -6.37
CA SER A 82 17.15 -6.58 -6.19
C SER A 82 16.46 -5.34 -6.75
N ALA A 83 17.04 -4.16 -6.54
CA ALA A 83 16.51 -2.90 -7.08
C ALA A 83 16.56 -2.87 -8.62
N ASN A 84 17.60 -3.45 -9.23
CA ASN A 84 17.67 -3.57 -10.70
C ASN A 84 16.61 -4.52 -11.26
N VAL A 85 16.28 -5.61 -10.55
CA VAL A 85 15.14 -6.48 -10.91
C VAL A 85 13.82 -5.71 -10.83
N LEU A 86 13.63 -4.93 -9.75
CA LEU A 86 12.47 -4.07 -9.60
C LEU A 86 12.38 -3.02 -10.72
N LYS A 87 13.51 -2.39 -11.07
CA LYS A 87 13.57 -1.42 -12.18
C LYS A 87 13.16 -2.06 -13.51
N GLN A 88 13.62 -3.29 -13.78
CA GLN A 88 13.20 -4.02 -14.98
C GLN A 88 11.70 -4.32 -14.95
N ALA A 89 11.16 -4.75 -13.81
CA ALA A 89 9.74 -4.98 -13.67
C ALA A 89 8.90 -3.71 -13.90
N PHE A 90 9.38 -2.54 -13.47
CA PHE A 90 8.75 -1.25 -13.77
C PHE A 90 8.75 -0.96 -15.27
N SER A 91 9.90 -1.12 -15.94
CA SER A 91 10.03 -0.96 -17.38
C SER A 91 9.09 -1.88 -18.16
N ASP A 92 9.04 -3.16 -17.78
CA ASP A 92 8.22 -4.18 -18.44
C ASP A 92 6.70 -3.93 -18.22
N SER A 93 6.32 -3.39 -17.06
CA SER A 93 4.91 -3.17 -16.69
C SER A 93 4.38 -1.82 -17.17
N PHE A 94 5.11 -0.75 -16.92
CA PHE A 94 4.64 0.62 -17.18
C PHE A 94 5.10 1.18 -18.52
N GLY A 95 6.25 0.71 -19.05
CA GLY A 95 6.94 1.30 -20.17
C GLY A 95 7.80 2.51 -19.77
N ASP A 96 8.99 2.62 -20.35
CA ASP A 96 9.95 3.69 -20.05
C ASP A 96 9.50 5.08 -20.52
N ASP A 97 8.43 5.14 -21.30
CA ASP A 97 7.79 6.38 -21.76
C ASP A 97 6.79 6.94 -20.73
N PHE A 98 6.36 6.13 -19.76
CA PHE A 98 5.41 6.54 -18.72
C PHE A 98 6.08 6.72 -17.37
N ILE A 99 6.69 5.68 -16.79
CA ILE A 99 7.38 5.74 -15.50
C ILE A 99 8.75 5.07 -15.59
N VAL A 100 9.79 5.78 -15.16
CA VAL A 100 11.15 5.25 -15.00
C VAL A 100 11.52 5.15 -13.53
N LEU A 101 12.06 4.02 -13.11
CA LEU A 101 12.57 3.85 -11.75
C LEU A 101 14.02 4.28 -11.66
N ASP A 102 14.30 5.36 -10.94
CA ASP A 102 15.64 5.80 -10.56
C ASP A 102 16.08 5.16 -9.25
N ILE A 103 17.24 4.51 -9.26
CA ILE A 103 17.83 3.88 -8.09
C ILE A 103 18.90 4.80 -7.53
N ASP A 104 18.64 5.33 -6.34
CA ASP A 104 19.55 6.17 -5.58
C ASP A 104 20.14 5.41 -4.38
N SER A 105 21.11 6.00 -3.68
CA SER A 105 21.70 5.37 -2.50
C SER A 105 21.75 6.30 -1.29
N TYR A 106 21.75 5.69 -0.11
CA TYR A 106 22.06 6.32 1.17
C TYR A 106 23.26 5.64 1.84
N VAL A 107 23.96 6.34 2.74
CA VAL A 107 25.23 5.87 3.30
C VAL A 107 25.08 5.28 4.70
N SER A 108 24.37 5.94 5.60
CA SER A 108 24.32 5.55 7.01
C SER A 108 22.94 5.24 7.56
N SER A 109 21.96 6.06 7.24
CA SER A 109 20.61 5.93 7.81
C SER A 109 19.54 6.31 6.79
N VAL A 110 18.76 5.31 6.37
CA VAL A 110 17.65 5.54 5.46
C VAL A 110 16.63 6.53 6.04
N SER A 111 16.32 6.45 7.32
CA SER A 111 15.38 7.37 7.97
C SER A 111 15.87 8.82 7.89
N LYS A 112 17.14 9.08 8.21
CA LYS A 112 17.69 10.45 8.25
C LYS A 112 17.99 11.02 6.86
N GLU A 113 18.45 10.16 5.93
CA GLU A 113 18.93 10.61 4.62
C GLU A 113 17.82 10.59 3.54
N VAL A 114 16.78 9.79 3.76
CA VAL A 114 15.73 9.55 2.77
C VAL A 114 14.35 9.89 3.33
N TYR A 115 13.86 9.13 4.33
CA TYR A 115 12.46 9.20 4.78
C TYR A 115 12.10 10.51 5.44
N ASN A 116 12.91 11.01 6.39
CA ASN A 116 12.66 12.29 7.06
C ASN A 116 12.77 13.48 6.08
N LEU A 117 13.47 13.30 4.96
CA LEU A 117 13.61 14.31 3.91
C LEU A 117 12.63 14.10 2.75
N LYS A 118 11.78 13.07 2.83
CA LYS A 118 10.75 12.76 1.82
C LYS A 118 11.32 12.69 0.39
N ARG A 119 12.44 11.98 0.22
CA ARG A 119 13.17 11.91 -1.05
C ARG A 119 12.75 10.73 -1.93
N GLN A 120 12.13 9.71 -1.35
CA GLN A 120 11.65 8.52 -2.04
C GLN A 120 10.27 8.78 -2.66
N SER A 121 10.00 8.12 -3.79
CA SER A 121 8.63 8.02 -4.32
C SER A 121 7.85 6.89 -3.65
N PHE A 122 8.53 5.80 -3.28
CA PHE A 122 7.96 4.70 -2.49
C PHE A 122 9.06 3.97 -1.71
N ALA A 123 8.66 3.12 -0.78
CA ALA A 123 9.55 2.24 -0.03
C ALA A 123 8.94 0.84 0.08
N ILE A 124 9.78 -0.19 0.16
CA ILE A 124 9.36 -1.54 0.51
C ILE A 124 9.58 -1.70 2.00
N ALA A 125 8.52 -1.95 2.72
CA ALA A 125 8.53 -2.14 4.17
C ALA A 125 7.71 -3.38 4.55
N GLY A 126 7.73 -3.75 5.81
CA GLY A 126 6.97 -4.87 6.34
C GLY A 126 6.66 -4.64 7.81
N TRP A 127 5.58 -5.23 8.25
CA TRP A 127 5.16 -5.21 9.64
C TRP A 127 5.01 -6.63 10.19
N GLY A 128 5.55 -6.88 11.37
CA GLY A 128 5.32 -8.10 12.13
C GLY A 128 4.32 -7.83 13.24
N ALA A 129 3.11 -8.34 13.10
CA ALA A 129 2.06 -8.12 14.10
C ALA A 129 2.42 -8.72 15.46
N ASP A 130 2.12 -7.99 16.53
CA ASP A 130 2.30 -8.43 17.92
C ASP A 130 1.19 -9.39 18.36
N TYR A 131 0.02 -9.35 17.71
CA TYR A 131 -1.14 -10.19 17.97
C TYR A 131 -2.02 -10.35 16.72
N GLY A 132 -2.86 -11.38 16.73
CA GLY A 132 -3.72 -11.74 15.60
C GLY A 132 -5.05 -10.96 15.61
N ASP A 133 -4.99 -9.67 15.30
CA ASP A 133 -6.16 -8.81 15.07
C ASP A 133 -5.82 -7.82 13.95
N PRO A 134 -6.73 -7.50 13.02
CA PRO A 134 -6.48 -6.55 11.94
C PRO A 134 -6.08 -5.16 12.44
N GLN A 135 -6.50 -4.79 13.65
CA GLN A 135 -6.12 -3.56 14.32
C GLN A 135 -4.60 -3.36 14.38
N ASN A 136 -3.84 -4.43 14.62
CA ASN A 136 -2.38 -4.35 14.70
C ASN A 136 -1.71 -4.02 13.37
N TYR A 137 -2.42 -4.22 12.27
CA TYR A 137 -2.00 -3.81 10.93
C TYR A 137 -2.53 -2.43 10.57
N LEU A 138 -3.85 -2.23 10.62
CA LEU A 138 -4.51 -1.06 10.09
C LEU A 138 -4.43 0.17 11.01
N GLY A 139 -4.37 -0.04 12.32
CA GLY A 139 -4.27 1.06 13.28
C GLY A 139 -2.99 1.89 13.20
N GLN A 140 -1.98 1.43 12.45
CA GLN A 140 -0.76 2.20 12.21
C GLN A 140 -0.88 3.15 11.02
N GLU A 141 -1.89 2.94 10.17
CA GLU A 141 -2.12 3.72 8.97
C GLU A 141 -3.16 4.83 9.20
N THR A 142 -3.76 4.93 10.40
CA THR A 142 -4.71 6.00 10.73
C THR A 142 -4.00 7.33 10.95
N ASP A 143 -4.66 8.45 10.60
CA ASP A 143 -4.12 9.80 10.73
C ASP A 143 -4.05 10.28 12.19
N ASP A 144 -4.77 9.63 13.11
CA ASP A 144 -4.79 9.89 14.54
C ASP A 144 -3.89 8.95 15.37
N SER A 145 -3.14 8.06 14.73
CA SER A 145 -2.28 7.09 15.43
C SER A 145 -1.01 7.72 15.96
N ASP A 146 -0.74 7.55 17.26
CA ASP A 146 0.54 7.93 17.88
C ASP A 146 1.73 7.11 17.34
N ASN A 147 1.47 5.98 16.71
CA ASN A 147 2.45 5.07 16.13
C ASN A 147 2.39 5.03 14.59
N ALA A 148 1.87 6.05 13.94
CA ALA A 148 1.75 6.15 12.49
C ALA A 148 3.12 6.10 11.79
N TYR A 149 3.81 4.95 11.91
CA TYR A 149 5.16 4.76 11.38
C TYR A 149 5.20 5.02 9.88
N TYR A 150 4.26 4.45 9.14
CA TYR A 150 4.19 4.62 7.70
C TYR A 150 3.66 5.99 7.30
N MET A 151 2.63 6.48 7.97
CA MET A 151 2.05 7.80 7.74
C MET A 151 3.05 8.94 8.04
N VAL A 152 3.69 8.88 9.21
CA VAL A 152 4.57 9.97 9.69
C VAL A 152 5.97 9.86 9.08
N GLN A 153 6.54 8.66 9.02
CA GLN A 153 7.92 8.50 8.52
C GLN A 153 8.01 8.32 7.01
N LEU A 154 7.12 7.55 6.41
CA LEU A 154 7.15 7.25 4.98
C LEU A 154 6.14 8.08 4.18
N GLY A 155 4.96 8.32 4.75
CA GLY A 155 3.89 9.02 4.06
C GLY A 155 4.03 10.54 4.07
N HIS A 156 3.20 11.17 3.27
CA HIS A 156 3.07 12.62 3.17
C HIS A 156 1.67 13.12 3.54
N ALA A 157 0.74 12.20 3.82
CA ALA A 157 -0.67 12.53 3.92
C ALA A 157 -0.98 13.56 5.00
N VAL A 158 -0.37 13.40 6.18
CA VAL A 158 -0.59 14.33 7.32
C VAL A 158 -0.08 15.73 7.00
N ASP A 159 1.03 15.81 6.24
CA ASP A 159 1.67 17.06 5.83
C ASP A 159 1.20 17.53 4.44
N SER A 160 0.30 16.80 3.80
CA SER A 160 -0.18 17.14 2.46
C SER A 160 -0.97 18.46 2.48
N GLU A 161 -0.78 19.27 1.44
CA GLU A 161 -1.64 20.42 1.17
C GLU A 161 -2.96 20.02 0.47
N SER A 162 -3.05 18.78 -0.05
CA SER A 162 -4.26 18.26 -0.69
C SER A 162 -5.35 17.96 0.34
N ASP A 163 -6.47 18.69 0.25
CA ASP A 163 -7.63 18.44 1.10
C ASP A 163 -8.29 17.09 0.75
N GLU A 164 -8.23 16.66 -0.50
CA GLU A 164 -8.74 15.36 -0.96
C GLU A 164 -7.99 14.21 -0.31
N LEU A 165 -6.67 14.26 -0.26
CA LEU A 165 -5.85 13.23 0.38
C LEU A 165 -6.10 13.17 1.90
N LYS A 166 -6.23 14.32 2.57
CA LYS A 166 -6.59 14.38 3.99
C LYS A 166 -7.96 13.77 4.26
N ASP A 167 -8.90 14.03 3.37
CA ASP A 167 -10.28 13.51 3.46
C ASP A 167 -10.30 11.98 3.33
N LEU A 168 -9.53 11.41 2.39
CA LEU A 168 -9.36 9.96 2.25
C LEU A 168 -8.79 9.32 3.53
N TYR A 169 -7.75 9.90 4.11
CA TYR A 169 -7.18 9.40 5.37
C TYR A 169 -8.14 9.52 6.55
N SER A 170 -8.90 10.60 6.62
CA SER A 170 -9.94 10.78 7.66
C SER A 170 -11.03 9.73 7.52
N GLN A 171 -11.50 9.44 6.31
CA GLN A 171 -12.48 8.39 6.05
C GLN A 171 -11.96 7.01 6.44
N PHE A 172 -10.70 6.70 6.08
CA PHE A 172 -10.05 5.46 6.49
C PHE A 172 -9.99 5.35 8.02
N THR A 173 -9.54 6.41 8.71
CA THR A 173 -9.46 6.47 10.17
C THR A 173 -10.83 6.24 10.82
N GLU A 174 -11.90 6.84 10.28
CA GLU A 174 -13.27 6.61 10.77
C GLU A 174 -13.70 5.14 10.62
N LEU A 175 -13.34 4.47 9.51
CA LEU A 175 -13.66 3.05 9.29
C LEU A 175 -12.91 2.16 10.30
N VAL A 176 -11.62 2.41 10.53
CA VAL A 176 -10.82 1.69 11.54
C VAL A 176 -11.39 1.88 12.94
N ASN A 177 -11.68 3.12 13.33
CA ASN A 177 -12.24 3.45 14.65
C ASN A 177 -13.64 2.83 14.85
N LYS A 178 -14.46 2.73 13.82
CA LYS A 178 -15.74 2.03 13.84
C LYS A 178 -15.56 0.53 14.11
N ALA A 179 -14.58 -0.10 13.45
CA ALA A 179 -14.26 -1.51 13.69
C ALA A 179 -13.70 -1.72 15.10
N ASP A 180 -12.85 -0.83 15.59
CA ASP A 180 -12.30 -0.88 16.95
C ASP A 180 -13.36 -0.80 18.05
N ALA A 181 -14.43 -0.07 17.81
CA ALA A 181 -15.53 0.05 18.75
C ALA A 181 -16.36 -1.25 18.93
N ILE A 182 -16.22 -2.22 18.03
CA ILE A 182 -16.91 -3.52 18.12
C ILE A 182 -16.07 -4.45 19.00
N THR A 183 -16.57 -4.77 20.19
CA THR A 183 -15.84 -5.56 21.18
C THR A 183 -16.55 -6.86 21.62
N ASP A 184 -17.79 -7.02 21.26
CA ASP A 184 -18.69 -8.12 21.69
C ASP A 184 -19.08 -9.07 20.55
N ASP A 185 -18.75 -8.73 19.31
CA ASP A 185 -18.99 -9.53 18.12
C ASP A 185 -17.74 -9.51 17.21
N MET A 186 -16.92 -10.56 17.31
CA MET A 186 -15.65 -10.64 16.58
C MET A 186 -15.84 -10.80 15.07
N ASP A 187 -16.91 -11.45 14.62
CA ASP A 187 -17.18 -11.60 13.20
C ASP A 187 -17.56 -10.25 12.59
N ALA A 188 -18.45 -9.51 13.27
CA ALA A 188 -18.81 -8.15 12.87
C ALA A 188 -17.60 -7.19 12.92
N ARG A 189 -16.69 -7.37 13.89
CA ARG A 189 -15.44 -6.62 13.96
C ARG A 189 -14.55 -6.88 12.75
N TYR A 190 -14.35 -8.15 12.37
CA TYR A 190 -13.51 -8.52 11.23
C TYR A 190 -14.12 -8.05 9.90
N GLU A 191 -15.44 -8.12 9.76
CA GLU A 191 -16.14 -7.55 8.61
C GLU A 191 -15.94 -6.04 8.48
N ALA A 192 -16.00 -5.31 9.58
CA ALA A 192 -15.77 -3.86 9.58
C ALA A 192 -14.33 -3.49 9.26
N TYR A 193 -13.35 -4.28 9.76
CA TYR A 193 -11.95 -4.09 9.36
C TYR A 193 -11.70 -4.43 7.91
N ALA A 194 -12.32 -5.47 7.38
CA ALA A 194 -12.21 -5.82 5.96
C ALA A 194 -12.73 -4.70 5.06
N GLU A 195 -13.78 -3.99 5.49
CA GLU A 195 -14.27 -2.78 4.80
C GLU A 195 -13.22 -1.66 4.84
N ALA A 196 -12.59 -1.42 5.98
CA ALA A 196 -11.53 -0.42 6.13
C ALA A 196 -10.30 -0.75 5.27
N GLU A 197 -9.86 -2.02 5.28
CA GLU A 197 -8.71 -2.45 4.48
C GLU A 197 -9.00 -2.40 2.98
N ALA A 198 -10.19 -2.81 2.56
CA ALA A 198 -10.59 -2.70 1.16
C ALA A 198 -10.63 -1.24 0.70
N PHE A 199 -11.17 -0.34 1.52
CA PHE A 199 -11.13 1.10 1.24
C PHE A 199 -9.69 1.61 1.04
N MET A 200 -8.77 1.27 1.95
CA MET A 200 -7.36 1.65 1.84
C MET A 200 -6.73 1.13 0.54
N LEU A 201 -6.97 -0.14 0.19
CA LEU A 201 -6.38 -0.76 -1.00
C LEU A 201 -6.97 -0.25 -2.33
N ASP A 202 -8.20 0.22 -2.32
CA ASP A 202 -8.87 0.75 -3.53
C ASP A 202 -8.42 2.19 -3.82
N HIS A 203 -7.92 2.91 -2.81
CA HIS A 203 -7.49 4.31 -2.90
C HIS A 203 -5.96 4.49 -2.79
N ALA A 204 -5.17 3.40 -2.70
CA ALA A 204 -3.72 3.44 -2.52
C ALA A 204 -2.94 3.67 -3.82
#